data_dbc123e7ec103f1dfe11f3da273a302c
#
_entry.id   dbc123e7ec103f1dfe11f3da273a302c
#
_cell.length_a   1.000
_cell.length_b   1.000
_cell.length_c   1.000
_cell.angle_alpha   90.00
_cell.angle_beta   90.00
_cell.angle_gamma   90.00
#
_symmetry.space_group_name_H-M   'P 1'
#
loop_
_entity.id
_entity.type
_entity.pdbx_description
1 polymer ?
#
loop_
_entity_poly.entity_id
_entity_poly.type
_entity_poly.pdbx_seq_one_letter_code
_entity_poly.pdbx_strand_id
1 'polypeptide(L)'
;MSEQVTAQDLTTKEKSALFWASFFALAAAGFGFAFRVAMGGSYGEDFGLSNHQVGQIFGASLWPIAITMIGFSLVVDRTGYKKPMYIAFALQAISGVGTFMAESYGALYLFALCAGLGHGIVEAVINPICAAVYPKEKTKWLTILHASWPFGLVFGTLAIILTGGMTDGWRMHALWILIPAIAYAWMRSEERRVGM
;
A
#
# COMPACT_ATOMS: atom_id res chain seq x y z
N MET A 1 25.20 20.72 -9.05
CA MET A 1 23.81 20.78 -9.56
C MET A 1 23.57 19.46 -10.28
N SER A 2 22.87 18.50 -9.65
CA SER A 2 22.46 17.26 -10.33
C SER A 2 21.35 17.62 -11.32
N GLU A 3 21.55 17.36 -12.60
CA GLU A 3 20.49 17.44 -13.62
C GLU A 3 19.27 16.66 -13.11
N GLN A 4 18.15 17.33 -12.93
CA GLN A 4 16.90 16.68 -12.60
C GLN A 4 16.40 16.01 -13.88
N VAL A 5 16.55 14.69 -13.97
CA VAL A 5 15.98 13.88 -15.05
C VAL A 5 14.48 14.10 -15.05
N THR A 6 13.95 14.66 -16.14
CA THR A 6 12.50 14.89 -16.28
C THR A 6 11.82 13.63 -16.81
N ALA A 7 10.52 13.48 -16.56
CA ALA A 7 9.75 12.32 -17.07
C ALA A 7 9.78 12.20 -18.61
N GLN A 8 10.16 13.28 -19.32
CA GLN A 8 10.29 13.29 -20.78
C GLN A 8 11.57 12.60 -21.25
N ASP A 9 12.63 12.62 -20.44
CA ASP A 9 13.94 12.04 -20.75
C ASP A 9 13.97 10.52 -20.55
N LEU A 10 12.91 9.94 -19.94
CA LEU A 10 12.83 8.52 -19.67
C LEU A 10 12.57 7.71 -20.93
N THR A 11 13.30 6.61 -21.07
CA THR A 11 13.07 5.59 -22.10
C THR A 11 11.71 4.90 -21.91
N THR A 12 11.19 4.27 -22.95
CA THR A 12 9.94 3.49 -22.86
C THR A 12 10.01 2.39 -21.81
N LYS A 13 11.18 1.75 -21.63
CA LYS A 13 11.42 0.71 -20.63
C LYS A 13 11.31 1.27 -19.21
N GLU A 14 11.92 2.42 -18.96
CA GLU A 14 11.87 3.09 -17.64
C GLU A 14 10.46 3.57 -17.31
N LYS A 15 9.74 4.14 -18.27
CA LYS A 15 8.33 4.52 -18.12
C LYS A 15 7.46 3.32 -17.72
N SER A 16 7.64 2.20 -18.40
CA SER A 16 6.93 0.96 -18.10
C SER A 16 7.29 0.43 -16.70
N ALA A 17 8.57 0.43 -16.33
CA ALA A 17 9.03 -0.02 -15.01
C ALA A 17 8.42 0.82 -13.88
N LEU A 18 8.43 2.15 -14.02
CA LEU A 18 7.80 3.07 -13.04
C LEU A 18 6.29 2.83 -12.91
N PHE A 19 5.61 2.61 -14.02
CA PHE A 19 4.19 2.32 -14.01
C PHE A 19 3.87 1.02 -13.28
N TRP A 20 4.56 -0.07 -13.62
CA TRP A 20 4.32 -1.36 -12.98
C TRP A 20 4.71 -1.37 -11.51
N ALA A 21 5.80 -0.68 -11.13
CA ALA A 21 6.15 -0.48 -9.73
C ALA A 21 5.03 0.24 -8.97
N SER A 22 4.45 1.28 -9.56
CA SER A 22 3.31 2.02 -8.99
C SER A 22 2.06 1.15 -8.90
N PHE A 23 1.78 0.35 -9.94
CA PHE A 23 0.67 -0.60 -9.98
C PHE A 23 0.77 -1.62 -8.84
N PHE A 24 1.93 -2.27 -8.67
CA PHE A 24 2.13 -3.25 -7.61
C PHE A 24 2.14 -2.63 -6.21
N ALA A 25 2.59 -1.38 -6.06
CA ALA A 25 2.52 -0.68 -4.79
C ALA A 25 1.06 -0.47 -4.33
N LEU A 26 0.19 -0.07 -5.24
CA LEU A 26 -1.24 0.11 -4.95
C LEU A 26 -1.96 -1.24 -4.81
N ALA A 27 -1.61 -2.24 -5.61
CA ALA A 27 -2.12 -3.60 -5.45
C ALA A 27 -1.77 -4.19 -4.07
N ALA A 28 -0.57 -3.91 -3.55
CA ALA A 28 -0.15 -4.31 -2.20
C ALA A 28 -1.06 -3.72 -1.11
N ALA A 29 -1.49 -2.48 -1.27
CA ALA A 29 -2.42 -1.84 -0.34
C ALA A 29 -3.80 -2.53 -0.37
N GLY A 30 -4.32 -2.84 -1.56
CA GLY A 30 -5.57 -3.59 -1.74
C GLY A 30 -5.49 -5.01 -1.16
N PHE A 31 -4.40 -5.71 -1.42
CA PHE A 31 -4.11 -7.03 -0.85
C PHE A 31 -4.13 -7.00 0.68
N GLY A 32 -3.39 -6.06 1.29
CA GLY A 32 -3.35 -5.91 2.74
C GLY A 32 -4.71 -5.53 3.34
N PHE A 33 -5.52 -4.77 2.62
CA PHE A 33 -6.88 -4.44 3.06
C PHE A 33 -7.80 -5.67 3.06
N ALA A 34 -7.72 -6.55 2.06
CA ALA A 34 -8.47 -7.81 2.02
C ALA A 34 -8.20 -8.67 3.26
N PHE A 35 -6.94 -8.80 3.67
CA PHE A 35 -6.57 -9.53 4.88
C PHE A 35 -7.14 -8.89 6.14
N ARG A 36 -7.08 -7.57 6.29
CA ARG A 36 -7.65 -6.88 7.46
C ARG A 36 -9.14 -7.11 7.59
N VAL A 37 -9.88 -7.03 6.49
CA VAL A 37 -11.32 -7.29 6.49
C VAL A 37 -11.62 -8.73 6.88
N ALA A 38 -10.87 -9.69 6.33
CA ALA A 38 -11.06 -11.10 6.64
C ALA A 38 -10.72 -11.46 8.10
N MET A 39 -9.72 -10.80 8.69
CA MET A 39 -9.35 -11.00 10.11
C MET A 39 -10.35 -10.41 11.11
N GLY A 40 -11.31 -9.59 10.66
CA GLY A 40 -12.22 -8.87 11.55
C GLY A 40 -13.06 -9.74 12.46
N GLY A 41 -13.52 -10.90 11.98
CA GLY A 41 -14.23 -11.89 12.80
C GLY A 41 -13.36 -12.41 13.95
N SER A 42 -12.12 -12.79 13.63
CA SER A 42 -11.14 -13.28 14.61
C SER A 42 -10.76 -12.21 15.66
N TYR A 43 -10.75 -10.92 15.31
CA TYR A 43 -10.54 -9.86 16.29
C TYR A 43 -11.68 -9.80 17.31
N GLY A 44 -12.93 -10.02 16.86
CA GLY A 44 -14.09 -10.10 17.76
C GLY A 44 -13.98 -11.26 18.74
N GLU A 45 -13.59 -12.43 18.24
CA GLU A 45 -13.46 -13.65 19.03
C GLU A 45 -12.28 -13.59 20.02
N ASP A 46 -11.07 -13.28 19.54
CA ASP A 46 -9.84 -13.33 20.35
C ASP A 46 -9.76 -12.22 21.40
N PHE A 47 -10.29 -11.03 21.10
CA PHE A 47 -10.18 -9.86 21.98
C PHE A 47 -11.53 -9.42 22.58
N GLY A 48 -12.62 -10.15 22.33
CA GLY A 48 -13.96 -9.80 22.82
C GLY A 48 -14.47 -8.46 22.27
N LEU A 49 -14.08 -8.10 21.02
CA LEU A 49 -14.43 -6.81 20.44
C LEU A 49 -15.86 -6.82 19.88
N SER A 50 -16.56 -5.72 20.11
CA SER A 50 -17.85 -5.47 19.46
C SER A 50 -17.67 -5.19 17.96
N ASN A 51 -18.71 -5.41 17.16
CA ASN A 51 -18.72 -5.06 15.73
C ASN A 51 -18.38 -3.57 15.50
N HIS A 52 -18.74 -2.68 16.43
CA HIS A 52 -18.38 -1.28 16.36
C HIS A 52 -16.87 -1.06 16.47
N GLN A 53 -16.22 -1.73 17.42
CA GLN A 53 -14.75 -1.65 17.57
C GLN A 53 -14.01 -2.25 16.38
N VAL A 54 -14.48 -3.37 15.84
CA VAL A 54 -13.94 -3.94 14.60
C VAL A 54 -14.10 -2.96 13.43
N GLY A 55 -15.27 -2.32 13.32
CA GLY A 55 -15.52 -1.27 12.33
C GLY A 55 -14.59 -0.04 12.49
N GLN A 56 -14.24 0.33 13.73
CA GLN A 56 -13.27 1.40 14.00
C GLN A 56 -11.86 1.02 13.56
N ILE A 57 -11.43 -0.24 13.73
CA ILE A 57 -10.13 -0.73 13.21
C ILE A 57 -10.10 -0.63 11.69
N PHE A 58 -11.18 -1.02 10.99
CA PHE A 58 -11.24 -0.86 9.53
C PHE A 58 -11.23 0.60 9.12
N GLY A 59 -12.00 1.44 9.81
CA GLY A 59 -12.00 2.88 9.59
C GLY A 59 -10.62 3.49 9.74
N ALA A 60 -9.83 3.06 10.74
CA ALA A 60 -8.46 3.51 10.97
C ALA A 60 -7.51 3.19 9.81
N SER A 61 -7.80 2.20 8.97
CA SER A 61 -7.02 1.91 7.76
C SER A 61 -7.48 2.70 6.53
N LEU A 62 -8.58 3.45 6.61
CA LEU A 62 -9.17 4.18 5.48
C LEU A 62 -9.09 5.70 5.62
N TRP A 63 -9.59 6.28 6.73
CA TRP A 63 -9.64 7.74 6.85
C TRP A 63 -8.27 8.44 6.81
N PRO A 64 -7.14 7.84 7.27
CA PRO A 64 -5.85 8.49 7.21
C PRO A 64 -5.32 8.65 5.79
N ILE A 65 -5.84 7.84 4.83
CA ILE A 65 -5.47 7.94 3.41
C ILE A 65 -5.67 9.36 2.90
N ALA A 66 -6.85 9.94 3.17
CA ALA A 66 -7.16 11.29 2.72
C ALA A 66 -6.20 12.34 3.31
N ILE A 67 -5.88 12.23 4.60
CA ILE A 67 -4.98 13.18 5.28
C ILE A 67 -3.57 13.09 4.72
N THR A 68 -3.02 11.89 4.59
CA THR A 68 -1.65 11.72 4.07
C THR A 68 -1.56 12.00 2.58
N MET A 69 -2.58 11.68 1.80
CA MET A 69 -2.64 12.03 0.37
C MET A 69 -2.59 13.55 0.18
N ILE A 70 -3.39 14.31 0.93
CA ILE A 70 -3.35 15.78 0.89
C ILE A 70 -2.01 16.30 1.40
N GLY A 71 -1.57 15.87 2.58
CA GLY A 71 -0.34 16.36 3.19
C GLY A 71 0.91 16.11 2.35
N PHE A 72 1.07 14.91 1.80
CA PHE A 72 2.22 14.57 0.97
C PHE A 72 2.15 15.15 -0.44
N SER A 73 0.96 15.35 -1.02
CA SER A 73 0.84 16.02 -2.32
C SER A 73 1.36 17.47 -2.28
N LEU A 74 1.31 18.14 -1.13
CA LEU A 74 1.84 19.50 -0.95
C LEU A 74 3.37 19.55 -0.83
N VAL A 75 4.01 18.45 -0.47
CA VAL A 75 5.46 18.44 -0.16
C VAL A 75 6.27 17.52 -1.10
N VAL A 76 5.61 16.66 -1.88
CA VAL A 76 6.28 15.67 -2.73
C VAL A 76 7.22 16.29 -3.77
N ASP A 77 6.85 17.45 -4.32
CA ASP A 77 7.69 18.18 -5.28
C ASP A 77 9.02 18.65 -4.67
N ARG A 78 9.04 18.90 -3.34
CA ARG A 78 10.25 19.33 -2.61
C ARG A 78 11.06 18.16 -2.08
N THR A 79 10.42 17.08 -1.64
CA THR A 79 11.06 15.93 -1.01
C THR A 79 11.49 14.87 -2.02
N GLY A 80 10.96 14.95 -3.26
CA GLY A 80 11.08 13.91 -4.26
C GLY A 80 10.26 12.67 -3.90
N TYR A 81 10.13 11.75 -4.84
CA TYR A 81 9.27 10.57 -4.71
C TYR A 81 9.88 9.45 -3.86
N LYS A 82 11.21 9.36 -3.78
CA LYS A 82 11.91 8.24 -3.11
C LYS A 82 11.66 8.20 -1.60
N LYS A 83 11.84 9.32 -0.90
CA LYS A 83 11.70 9.39 0.57
C LYS A 83 10.29 9.02 1.04
N PRO A 84 9.20 9.61 0.47
CA PRO A 84 7.83 9.21 0.82
C PRO A 84 7.58 7.72 0.61
N MET A 85 8.08 7.12 -0.47
CA MET A 85 7.87 5.70 -0.72
C MET A 85 8.58 4.79 0.30
N TYR A 86 9.76 5.17 0.82
CA TYR A 86 10.37 4.44 1.94
C TYR A 86 9.57 4.55 3.23
N ILE A 87 9.00 5.72 3.51
CA ILE A 87 8.12 5.92 4.67
C ILE A 87 6.87 5.05 4.51
N ALA A 88 6.25 5.05 3.33
CA ALA A 88 5.10 4.21 3.04
C ALA A 88 5.40 2.72 3.24
N PHE A 89 6.54 2.24 2.72
CA PHE A 89 6.98 0.86 2.91
C PHE A 89 7.18 0.53 4.39
N ALA A 90 7.87 1.38 5.14
CA ALA A 90 8.09 1.19 6.58
C ALA A 90 6.76 1.12 7.35
N LEU A 91 5.80 2.00 7.04
CA LEU A 91 4.48 2.01 7.65
C LEU A 91 3.68 0.73 7.33
N GLN A 92 3.74 0.22 6.10
CA GLN A 92 3.12 -1.04 5.73
C GLN A 92 3.78 -2.24 6.44
N ALA A 93 5.12 -2.25 6.54
CA ALA A 93 5.83 -3.29 7.27
C ALA A 93 5.50 -3.27 8.77
N ILE A 94 5.51 -2.08 9.40
CA ILE A 94 5.10 -1.88 10.79
C ILE A 94 3.66 -2.36 10.98
N SER A 95 2.76 -2.04 10.06
CA SER A 95 1.37 -2.49 10.13
C SER A 95 1.26 -4.02 10.08
N GLY A 96 1.94 -4.69 9.15
CA GLY A 96 1.89 -6.16 9.04
C GLY A 96 2.48 -6.87 10.28
N VAL A 97 3.72 -6.52 10.65
CA VAL A 97 4.40 -7.09 11.82
C VAL A 97 3.67 -6.73 13.11
N GLY A 98 3.25 -5.48 13.25
CA GLY A 98 2.54 -5.02 14.43
C GLY A 98 1.18 -5.70 14.61
N THR A 99 0.42 -5.91 13.52
CA THR A 99 -0.84 -6.66 13.57
C THR A 99 -0.58 -8.11 14.01
N PHE A 100 0.46 -8.77 13.52
CA PHE A 100 0.88 -10.10 13.98
C PHE A 100 1.12 -10.15 15.49
N MET A 101 1.76 -9.13 16.05
CA MET A 101 2.11 -9.02 17.46
C MET A 101 1.02 -8.38 18.33
N ALA A 102 -0.10 -7.96 17.76
CA ALA A 102 -1.12 -7.23 18.49
C ALA A 102 -1.79 -8.10 19.56
N GLU A 103 -1.94 -7.55 20.76
CA GLU A 103 -2.57 -8.19 21.92
C GLU A 103 -3.75 -7.38 22.49
N SER A 104 -4.16 -6.35 21.79
CA SER A 104 -5.25 -5.47 22.24
C SER A 104 -5.91 -4.71 21.10
N TYR A 105 -7.14 -4.22 21.37
CA TYR A 105 -7.85 -3.31 20.47
C TYR A 105 -7.02 -2.09 20.08
N GLY A 106 -6.35 -1.45 21.07
CA GLY A 106 -5.53 -0.26 20.81
C GLY A 106 -4.34 -0.55 19.89
N ALA A 107 -3.70 -1.70 20.03
CA ALA A 107 -2.62 -2.15 19.15
C ALA A 107 -3.14 -2.38 17.73
N LEU A 108 -4.24 -3.12 17.56
CA LEU A 108 -4.86 -3.35 16.25
C LEU A 108 -5.24 -2.04 15.56
N TYR A 109 -5.84 -1.11 16.32
CA TYR A 109 -6.22 0.21 15.80
C TYR A 109 -4.98 1.00 15.33
N LEU A 110 -3.91 1.04 16.14
CA LEU A 110 -2.66 1.74 15.81
C LEU A 110 -2.02 1.16 14.54
N PHE A 111 -1.95 -0.16 14.41
CA PHE A 111 -1.33 -0.79 13.23
C PHE A 111 -2.21 -0.67 11.98
N ALA A 112 -3.53 -0.63 12.14
CA ALA A 112 -4.43 -0.27 11.05
C ALA A 112 -4.24 1.20 10.60
N LEU A 113 -4.04 2.11 11.55
CA LEU A 113 -3.72 3.52 11.27
C LEU A 113 -2.42 3.64 10.45
N CYS A 114 -1.36 2.90 10.84
CA CYS A 114 -0.10 2.86 10.07
C CYS A 114 -0.34 2.41 8.62
N ALA A 115 -1.20 1.43 8.41
CA ALA A 115 -1.55 0.98 7.07
C ALA A 115 -2.21 2.07 6.23
N GLY A 116 -3.19 2.78 6.80
CA GLY A 116 -3.88 3.87 6.13
C GLY A 116 -2.96 5.04 5.80
N LEU A 117 -2.09 5.42 6.74
CA LEU A 117 -1.07 6.44 6.51
C LEU A 117 -0.13 6.05 5.36
N GLY A 118 0.38 4.81 5.37
CA GLY A 118 1.25 4.29 4.31
C GLY A 118 0.56 4.25 2.95
N HIS A 119 -0.71 3.85 2.90
CA HIS A 119 -1.50 3.82 1.67
C HIS A 119 -1.67 5.23 1.06
N GLY A 120 -2.06 6.21 1.86
CA GLY A 120 -2.24 7.58 1.36
C GLY A 120 -0.94 8.22 0.86
N ILE A 121 0.22 7.87 1.46
CA ILE A 121 1.54 8.29 0.93
C ILE A 121 1.81 7.65 -0.42
N VAL A 122 1.50 6.35 -0.60
CA VAL A 122 1.63 5.68 -1.90
C VAL A 122 0.83 6.43 -2.96
N GLU A 123 -0.44 6.72 -2.70
CA GLU A 123 -1.29 7.43 -3.67
C GLU A 123 -0.81 8.85 -3.98
N ALA A 124 -0.33 9.58 -2.98
CA ALA A 124 0.24 10.92 -3.18
C ALA A 124 1.45 10.91 -4.13
N VAL A 125 2.17 9.78 -4.21
CA VAL A 125 3.38 9.62 -5.04
C VAL A 125 3.07 9.05 -6.42
N ILE A 126 2.28 7.97 -6.49
CA ILE A 126 2.11 7.23 -7.76
C ILE A 126 1.23 7.97 -8.77
N ASN A 127 0.25 8.73 -8.30
CA ASN A 127 -0.65 9.47 -9.18
C ASN A 127 0.08 10.54 -10.02
N PRO A 128 0.88 11.46 -9.44
CA PRO A 128 1.66 12.40 -10.22
C PRO A 128 2.72 11.72 -11.09
N ILE A 129 3.36 10.64 -10.64
CA ILE A 129 4.30 9.86 -11.47
C ILE A 129 3.60 9.34 -12.72
N CYS A 130 2.46 8.67 -12.57
CA CYS A 130 1.70 8.13 -13.70
C CYS A 130 1.29 9.24 -14.69
N ALA A 131 0.80 10.37 -14.18
CA ALA A 131 0.38 11.52 -14.98
C ALA A 131 1.57 12.17 -15.73
N ALA A 132 2.75 12.21 -15.13
CA ALA A 132 3.96 12.75 -15.75
C ALA A 132 4.54 11.81 -16.82
N VAL A 133 4.51 10.50 -16.57
CA VAL A 133 5.01 9.47 -17.49
C VAL A 133 4.14 9.33 -18.74
N TYR A 134 2.82 9.50 -18.61
CA TYR A 134 1.85 9.37 -19.72
C TYR A 134 1.03 10.64 -19.94
N PRO A 135 1.65 11.78 -20.31
CA PRO A 135 0.98 13.08 -20.35
C PRO A 135 -0.12 13.17 -21.41
N LYS A 136 -0.04 12.39 -22.50
CA LYS A 136 -1.01 12.38 -23.59
C LYS A 136 -2.24 11.50 -23.31
N GLU A 137 -2.11 10.49 -22.45
CA GLU A 137 -3.15 9.50 -22.13
C GLU A 137 -3.37 9.39 -20.62
N LYS A 138 -3.26 10.49 -19.86
CA LYS A 138 -3.31 10.52 -18.38
C LYS A 138 -4.48 9.75 -17.82
N THR A 139 -5.69 10.03 -18.31
CA THR A 139 -6.92 9.41 -17.80
C THR A 139 -6.90 7.90 -17.96
N LYS A 140 -6.51 7.40 -19.12
CA LYS A 140 -6.40 5.96 -19.39
C LYS A 140 -5.46 5.27 -18.41
N TRP A 141 -4.24 5.79 -18.27
CA TRP A 141 -3.21 5.17 -17.45
C TRP A 141 -3.50 5.30 -15.95
N LEU A 142 -4.10 6.41 -15.49
CA LEU A 142 -4.59 6.55 -14.13
C LEU A 142 -5.72 5.55 -13.84
N THR A 143 -6.65 5.34 -14.77
CA THR A 143 -7.72 4.35 -14.60
C THR A 143 -7.15 2.93 -14.47
N ILE A 144 -6.16 2.57 -15.30
CA ILE A 144 -5.48 1.27 -15.20
C ILE A 144 -4.71 1.17 -13.87
N LEU A 145 -4.03 2.24 -13.45
CA LEU A 145 -3.33 2.29 -12.17
C LEU A 145 -4.28 2.02 -11.01
N HIS A 146 -5.42 2.72 -10.96
CA HIS A 146 -6.39 2.53 -9.88
C HIS A 146 -7.12 1.18 -9.91
N ALA A 147 -7.18 0.50 -11.05
CA ALA A 147 -7.64 -0.88 -11.13
C ALA A 147 -6.74 -1.87 -10.37
N SER A 148 -5.50 -1.48 -10.03
CA SER A 148 -4.60 -2.32 -9.24
C SER A 148 -5.05 -2.54 -7.80
N TRP A 149 -5.77 -1.58 -7.21
CA TRP A 149 -6.29 -1.74 -5.85
C TRP A 149 -7.36 -2.85 -5.77
N PRO A 150 -8.46 -2.83 -6.56
CA PRO A 150 -9.39 -3.96 -6.60
C PRO A 150 -8.75 -5.27 -7.08
N PHE A 151 -7.75 -5.20 -7.96
CA PHE A 151 -6.93 -6.37 -8.32
C PHE A 151 -6.26 -6.97 -7.07
N GLY A 152 -5.63 -6.14 -6.23
CA GLY A 152 -5.03 -6.56 -4.97
C GLY A 152 -6.07 -7.17 -4.01
N LEU A 153 -7.28 -6.60 -3.91
CA LEU A 153 -8.40 -7.16 -3.14
C LEU A 153 -8.76 -8.57 -3.59
N VAL A 154 -8.95 -8.77 -4.89
CA VAL A 154 -9.31 -10.08 -5.45
C VAL A 154 -8.23 -11.11 -5.16
N PHE A 155 -6.97 -10.78 -5.40
CA PHE A 155 -5.84 -11.68 -5.12
C PHE A 155 -5.68 -11.97 -3.63
N GLY A 156 -5.86 -10.99 -2.76
CA GLY A 156 -5.84 -11.17 -1.32
C GLY A 156 -6.97 -12.11 -0.84
N THR A 157 -8.17 -11.91 -1.35
CA THR A 157 -9.32 -12.76 -1.03
C THR A 157 -9.12 -14.19 -1.54
N LEU A 158 -8.62 -14.36 -2.76
CA LEU A 158 -8.29 -15.69 -3.29
C LEU A 158 -7.21 -16.40 -2.47
N ALA A 159 -6.17 -15.67 -2.04
CA ALA A 159 -5.13 -16.23 -1.18
C ALA A 159 -5.71 -16.74 0.15
N ILE A 160 -6.63 -15.99 0.76
CA ILE A 160 -7.33 -16.40 1.98
C ILE A 160 -8.14 -17.68 1.76
N ILE A 161 -8.91 -17.74 0.67
CA ILE A 161 -9.74 -18.91 0.33
C ILE A 161 -8.86 -20.15 0.10
N LEU A 162 -7.79 -20.01 -0.68
CA LEU A 162 -6.89 -21.11 -1.04
C LEU A 162 -6.10 -21.67 0.16
N THR A 163 -5.93 -20.88 1.20
CA THR A 163 -5.25 -21.30 2.43
C THR A 163 -6.19 -21.81 3.52
N GLY A 164 -7.43 -22.10 3.17
CA GLY A 164 -8.41 -22.66 4.11
C GLY A 164 -9.10 -21.64 5.02
N GLY A 165 -9.02 -20.36 4.68
CA GLY A 165 -9.61 -19.27 5.47
C GLY A 165 -8.75 -18.88 6.68
N MET A 166 -9.35 -18.17 7.63
CA MET A 166 -8.66 -17.65 8.84
C MET A 166 -8.75 -18.59 10.05
N THR A 167 -9.08 -19.87 9.83
CA THR A 167 -9.44 -20.82 10.92
C THR A 167 -8.26 -21.20 11.81
N ASP A 168 -7.02 -21.20 11.29
CA ASP A 168 -5.86 -21.75 12.00
C ASP A 168 -4.79 -20.71 12.38
N GLY A 169 -5.18 -19.46 12.54
CA GLY A 169 -4.23 -18.45 12.99
C GLY A 169 -4.14 -17.22 12.10
N TRP A 170 -5.12 -16.36 12.20
CA TRP A 170 -5.18 -15.06 11.51
C TRP A 170 -3.88 -14.24 11.65
N ARG A 171 -3.13 -14.44 12.74
CA ARG A 171 -1.87 -13.73 12.99
C ARG A 171 -0.85 -13.98 11.89
N MET A 172 -0.68 -15.23 11.45
CA MET A 172 0.25 -15.55 10.36
C MET A 172 -0.16 -14.88 9.05
N HIS A 173 -1.46 -14.74 8.80
CA HIS A 173 -1.97 -14.04 7.62
C HIS A 173 -1.66 -12.53 7.64
N ALA A 174 -1.49 -11.93 8.82
CA ALA A 174 -1.04 -10.54 8.92
C ALA A 174 0.35 -10.33 8.29
N LEU A 175 1.23 -11.32 8.34
CA LEU A 175 2.56 -11.26 7.70
C LEU A 175 2.49 -11.36 6.17
N TRP A 176 1.43 -11.90 5.61
CA TRP A 176 1.25 -11.98 4.16
C TRP A 176 1.10 -10.59 3.51
N ILE A 177 0.71 -9.59 4.31
CA ILE A 177 0.71 -8.18 3.89
C ILE A 177 2.12 -7.74 3.43
N LEU A 178 3.18 -8.38 3.93
CA LEU A 178 4.55 -8.04 3.58
C LEU A 178 4.95 -8.56 2.19
N ILE A 179 4.31 -9.62 1.66
CA ILE A 179 4.71 -10.25 0.40
C ILE A 179 4.72 -9.25 -0.77
N PRO A 180 3.61 -8.57 -1.10
CA PRO A 180 3.62 -7.60 -2.19
C PRO A 180 4.45 -6.35 -1.85
N ALA A 181 4.57 -5.99 -0.56
CA ALA A 181 5.42 -4.88 -0.13
C ALA A 181 6.91 -5.19 -0.38
N ILE A 182 7.36 -6.40 -0.10
CA ILE A 182 8.74 -6.86 -0.37
C ILE A 182 9.00 -6.90 -1.89
N ALA A 183 8.05 -7.46 -2.67
CA ALA A 183 8.16 -7.49 -4.12
C ALA A 183 8.32 -6.09 -4.72
N TYR A 184 7.54 -5.12 -4.23
CA TYR A 184 7.67 -3.73 -4.59
C TYR A 184 9.05 -3.14 -4.22
N ALA A 185 9.52 -3.37 -3.00
CA ALA A 185 10.84 -2.88 -2.55
C ALA A 185 11.98 -3.45 -3.41
N TRP A 186 11.86 -4.72 -3.82
CA TRP A 186 12.82 -5.36 -4.71
C TRP A 186 12.81 -4.75 -6.12
N MET A 187 11.64 -4.55 -6.74
CA MET A 187 11.52 -3.89 -8.04
C MET A 187 12.16 -2.49 -8.03
N ARG A 188 11.97 -1.74 -6.96
CA ARG A 188 12.54 -0.40 -6.75
C ARG A 188 14.08 -0.44 -6.62
N SER A 189 14.64 -1.53 -6.09
CA SER A 189 16.10 -1.69 -6.01
C SER A 189 16.75 -1.85 -7.39
N GLU A 190 16.04 -2.46 -8.34
CA GLU A 190 16.48 -2.59 -9.72
C GLU A 190 16.43 -1.25 -10.48
N GLU A 191 15.45 -0.38 -10.20
CA GLU A 191 15.40 0.99 -10.75
C GLU A 191 16.64 1.82 -10.38
N ARG A 192 17.23 1.60 -9.19
CA ARG A 192 18.49 2.25 -8.77
C ARG A 192 19.69 1.87 -9.64
N ARG A 193 19.71 0.64 -10.20
CA ARG A 193 20.79 0.16 -11.05
C ARG A 193 20.76 0.81 -12.43
N VAL A 194 19.62 1.38 -12.81
CA VAL A 194 19.41 2.05 -14.11
C VAL A 194 19.69 3.56 -14.03
N GLY A 195 20.08 4.10 -12.85
CA GLY A 195 20.60 5.48 -12.74
C GLY A 195 19.52 6.56 -12.51
N MET A 196 18.33 6.19 -12.02
CA MET A 196 17.27 7.14 -11.61
C MET A 196 17.31 7.48 -10.13
#